data_1ae939d20efda6f6da29b94365cf9ef2
#
_entry.id   1ae939d20efda6f6da29b94365cf9ef2
#
_cell.length_a   1.000
_cell.length_b   1.000
_cell.length_c   1.000
_cell.angle_alpha   90.00
_cell.angle_beta   90.00
_cell.angle_gamma   90.00
#
_symmetry.space_group_name_H-M   'P 1'
#
loop_
_entity.id
_entity.type
_entity.pdbx_description
1 polymer ?
#
loop_
_entity_poly.entity_id
_entity_poly.type
_entity_poly.pdbx_seq_one_letter_code
_entity_poly.pdbx_strand_id
1 'polypeptide(L)'
;MDVVKDLALTDSLCAREFPATRDKAGPALGGPGYFLVVLGAAGGGTAADLYAHEAALIERFEERWGEASHWGSVTLLERAARGEEIPEPWAELGVRADDLRTWHEPGTGRWVGIAVADRDPEADPELLLMVTDRDPP
;
A
#
# COMPACT_ATOMS: atom_id res chain seq x y z
N MET A 1 -0.57 17.58 0.38
CA MET A 1 -1.16 16.26 0.21
C MET A 1 -2.68 16.40 0.18
N ASP A 2 -3.32 15.72 -0.75
CA ASP A 2 -4.74 15.92 -1.05
C ASP A 2 -5.48 14.58 -0.91
N VAL A 3 -6.26 14.44 0.14
CA VAL A 3 -7.03 13.23 0.45
C VAL A 3 -8.05 12.91 -0.65
N VAL A 4 -8.74 13.93 -1.16
CA VAL A 4 -9.75 13.76 -2.23
C VAL A 4 -9.10 13.23 -3.51
N LYS A 5 -7.95 13.75 -3.87
CA LYS A 5 -7.18 13.30 -5.03
C LYS A 5 -6.70 11.86 -4.86
N ASP A 6 -6.25 11.52 -3.67
CA ASP A 6 -5.77 10.16 -3.36
C ASP A 6 -6.90 9.15 -3.36
N LEU A 7 -8.10 9.54 -2.90
CA LEU A 7 -9.28 8.68 -2.99
C LEU A 7 -9.69 8.44 -4.44
N ALA A 8 -9.65 9.48 -5.27
CA ALA A 8 -9.95 9.35 -6.69
C ALA A 8 -8.93 8.45 -7.40
N LEU A 9 -7.66 8.56 -7.04
CA LEU A 9 -6.61 7.68 -7.55
C LEU A 9 -6.87 6.23 -7.15
N THR A 10 -7.23 5.99 -5.90
CA THR A 10 -7.56 4.66 -5.41
C THR A 10 -8.71 4.04 -6.20
N ASP A 11 -9.78 4.80 -6.43
CA ASP A 11 -10.91 4.34 -7.23
C ASP A 11 -10.48 4.00 -8.66
N SER A 12 -9.63 4.83 -9.25
CA SER A 12 -9.08 4.60 -10.59
C SER A 12 -8.26 3.32 -10.66
N LEU A 13 -7.41 3.08 -9.66
CA LEU A 13 -6.58 1.87 -9.62
C LEU A 13 -7.40 0.61 -9.36
N CYS A 14 -8.47 0.70 -8.60
CA CYS A 14 -9.39 -0.43 -8.41
C CYS A 14 -10.12 -0.83 -9.70
N ALA A 15 -10.33 0.12 -10.59
CA ALA A 15 -11.03 -0.12 -11.87
C ALA A 15 -10.09 -0.39 -13.05
N ARG A 16 -8.80 -0.08 -12.91
CA ARG A 16 -7.83 -0.19 -13.99
C ARG A 16 -7.30 -1.62 -14.13
N GLU A 17 -7.06 -2.02 -15.39
CA GLU A 17 -6.40 -3.30 -15.66
C GLU A 17 -4.94 -3.28 -15.19
N PHE A 18 -4.49 -4.38 -14.58
CA PHE A 18 -3.11 -4.50 -14.12
C PHE A 18 -2.14 -4.62 -15.29
N PRO A 19 -0.86 -4.16 -15.11
CA PRO A 19 0.16 -4.37 -16.12
C PRO A 19 0.42 -5.86 -16.37
N ALA A 20 0.72 -6.22 -17.62
CA ALA A 20 1.05 -7.60 -17.97
C ALA A 20 2.45 -8.00 -17.48
N THR A 21 3.35 -7.02 -17.33
CA THR A 21 4.72 -7.21 -16.84
C THR A 21 5.02 -6.16 -15.80
N ARG A 22 6.05 -6.43 -14.98
CA ARG A 22 6.51 -5.45 -13.99
C ARG A 22 7.00 -4.20 -14.72
N ASP A 23 6.31 -3.09 -14.48
CA ASP A 23 6.60 -1.84 -15.16
C ASP A 23 6.44 -0.66 -14.19
N LYS A 24 7.14 0.42 -14.50
CA LYS A 24 7.04 1.68 -13.77
C LYS A 24 6.46 2.73 -14.71
N ALA A 25 5.15 2.98 -14.58
CA ALA A 25 4.45 3.98 -15.37
C ALA A 25 4.11 5.19 -14.52
N GLY A 26 4.83 6.29 -14.72
CA GLY A 26 4.63 7.53 -13.96
C GLY A 26 4.95 7.32 -12.46
N PRO A 27 4.09 7.80 -11.55
CA PRO A 27 4.29 7.65 -10.11
C PRO A 27 3.96 6.24 -9.61
N ALA A 28 3.38 5.39 -10.47
CA ALA A 28 2.96 4.05 -10.08
C ALA A 28 3.98 3.01 -10.50
N LEU A 29 4.32 2.12 -9.57
CA LEU A 29 5.01 0.89 -9.85
C LEU A 29 3.94 -0.19 -9.94
N GLY A 30 3.97 -1.03 -10.96
CA GLY A 30 2.98 -2.07 -11.11
C GLY A 30 3.59 -3.35 -11.66
N GLY A 31 2.84 -4.43 -11.54
CA GLY A 31 3.19 -5.71 -12.09
C GLY A 31 1.93 -6.56 -12.28
N PRO A 32 2.06 -7.83 -12.71
CA PRO A 32 0.90 -8.69 -12.86
C PRO A 32 0.15 -8.83 -11.54
N GLY A 33 -1.07 -8.32 -11.50
CA GLY A 33 -1.95 -8.42 -10.34
C GLY A 33 -1.77 -7.36 -9.27
N TYR A 34 -1.00 -6.29 -9.50
CA TYR A 34 -0.87 -5.23 -8.49
C TYR A 34 -0.45 -3.86 -9.04
N PHE A 35 -0.80 -2.82 -8.26
CA PHE A 35 -0.21 -1.48 -8.34
C PHE A 35 0.39 -1.11 -6.99
N LEU A 36 1.49 -0.39 -7.03
CA LEU A 36 2.12 0.19 -5.84
C LEU A 36 2.48 1.64 -6.17
N VAL A 37 1.89 2.58 -5.45
CA VAL A 37 1.96 4.01 -5.76
C VAL A 37 2.51 4.78 -4.56
N VAL A 38 3.38 5.73 -4.80
CA VAL A 38 3.83 6.68 -3.80
C VAL A 38 2.85 7.85 -3.76
N LEU A 39 2.11 8.00 -2.68
CA LEU A 39 1.15 9.10 -2.47
C LEU A 39 1.82 10.35 -1.93
N GLY A 40 2.90 10.18 -1.18
CA GLY A 40 3.67 11.29 -0.65
C GLY A 40 5.08 10.85 -0.36
N ALA A 41 6.04 11.69 -0.68
CA ALA A 41 7.45 11.44 -0.43
C ALA A 41 7.99 12.50 0.52
N ALA A 42 9.02 12.12 1.27
CA ALA A 42 9.60 12.97 2.30
C ALA A 42 10.45 14.12 1.77
N GLY A 43 10.60 14.27 0.48
CA GLY A 43 11.34 15.41 -0.10
C GLY A 43 10.84 16.78 0.36
N GLY A 44 9.65 16.88 0.93
CA GLY A 44 9.07 18.11 1.46
C GLY A 44 8.38 17.97 2.80
N GLY A 45 8.48 16.83 3.47
CA GLY A 45 7.77 16.59 4.72
C GLY A 45 8.50 15.64 5.66
N THR A 46 7.96 15.48 6.86
CA THR A 46 8.49 14.57 7.87
C THR A 46 7.69 13.27 7.87
N ALA A 47 8.21 12.23 8.53
CA ALA A 47 7.46 11.00 8.74
C ALA A 47 6.14 11.26 9.49
N ALA A 48 6.15 12.22 10.44
CA ALA A 48 4.93 12.60 11.17
C ALA A 48 3.84 13.12 10.22
N ASP A 49 4.22 13.92 9.21
CA ASP A 49 3.27 14.41 8.21
C ASP A 49 2.67 13.26 7.38
N LEU A 50 3.48 12.28 7.03
CA LEU A 50 3.03 11.09 6.29
C LEU A 50 2.07 10.24 7.13
N TYR A 51 2.35 10.06 8.42
CA TYR A 51 1.45 9.36 9.32
C TYR A 51 0.12 10.08 9.51
N ALA A 52 0.14 11.41 9.57
CA ALA A 52 -1.08 12.20 9.65
C ALA A 52 -1.93 12.07 8.39
N HIS A 53 -1.30 12.06 7.22
CA HIS A 53 -1.98 11.85 5.95
C HIS A 53 -2.53 10.42 5.85
N GLU A 54 -1.74 9.45 6.26
CA GLU A 54 -2.18 8.05 6.34
C GLU A 54 -3.43 7.92 7.22
N ALA A 55 -3.42 8.53 8.41
CA ALA A 55 -4.55 8.48 9.33
C ALA A 55 -5.83 9.05 8.70
N ALA A 56 -5.72 10.13 7.96
CA ALA A 56 -6.84 10.73 7.26
C ALA A 56 -7.40 9.81 6.16
N LEU A 57 -6.52 9.13 5.42
CA LEU A 57 -6.93 8.17 4.41
C LEU A 57 -7.56 6.91 5.04
N ILE A 58 -6.99 6.42 6.12
CA ILE A 58 -7.54 5.27 6.86
C ILE A 58 -8.98 5.56 7.28
N GLU A 59 -9.24 6.76 7.83
CA GLU A 59 -10.58 7.15 8.22
C GLU A 59 -11.56 7.09 7.04
N ARG A 60 -11.15 7.59 5.89
CA ARG A 60 -11.97 7.57 4.67
C ARG A 60 -12.22 6.16 4.16
N PHE A 61 -11.20 5.32 4.16
CA PHE A 61 -11.34 3.92 3.74
C PHE A 61 -12.22 3.12 4.71
N GLU A 62 -12.13 3.39 6.00
CA GLU A 62 -13.00 2.75 7.00
C GLU A 62 -14.47 3.16 6.83
N GLU A 63 -14.74 4.41 6.47
CA GLU A 63 -16.07 4.88 6.13
C GLU A 63 -16.66 4.13 4.93
N ARG A 64 -15.82 3.78 3.95
CA ARG A 64 -16.25 3.10 2.73
C ARG A 64 -16.35 1.58 2.87
N TRP A 65 -15.38 0.96 3.53
CA TRP A 65 -15.16 -0.49 3.50
C TRP A 65 -15.13 -1.16 4.87
N GLY A 66 -15.30 -0.39 5.92
CA GLY A 66 -15.31 -0.91 7.28
C GLY A 66 -13.91 -0.97 7.90
N GLU A 67 -13.79 -1.74 8.97
CA GLU A 67 -12.57 -1.85 9.74
C GLU A 67 -11.44 -2.49 8.94
N ALA A 68 -10.24 -1.91 9.02
CA ALA A 68 -9.06 -2.42 8.34
C ALA A 68 -8.57 -3.73 8.96
N SER A 69 -8.01 -4.60 8.13
CA SER A 69 -7.15 -5.68 8.60
C SER A 69 -5.75 -5.13 8.82
N HIS A 70 -5.14 -5.47 9.94
CA HIS A 70 -3.84 -4.95 10.33
C HIS A 70 -2.76 -6.04 10.21
N TRP A 71 -1.72 -5.75 9.47
CA TRP A 71 -0.60 -6.66 9.26
C TRP A 71 0.68 -6.04 9.78
N GLY A 72 1.37 -6.74 10.68
CA GLY A 72 2.70 -6.34 11.10
C GLY A 72 3.76 -6.91 10.17
N SER A 73 4.80 -6.15 9.89
CA SER A 73 5.91 -6.61 9.04
C SER A 73 6.66 -7.79 9.65
N VAL A 74 6.70 -7.88 10.97
CA VAL A 74 7.37 -8.98 11.67
C VAL A 74 6.75 -10.33 11.28
N THR A 75 5.43 -10.40 11.21
CA THR A 75 4.73 -11.63 10.79
C THR A 75 5.12 -12.04 9.37
N LEU A 76 5.14 -11.09 8.43
CA LEU A 76 5.52 -11.36 7.05
C LEU A 76 6.98 -11.79 6.93
N LEU A 77 7.88 -11.13 7.65
CA LEU A 77 9.30 -11.48 7.66
C LEU A 77 9.57 -12.86 8.29
N GLU A 78 8.87 -13.19 9.37
CA GLU A 78 8.98 -14.52 10.00
C GLU A 78 8.52 -15.62 9.05
N ARG A 79 7.43 -15.40 8.34
CA ARG A 79 6.92 -16.36 7.36
C ARG A 79 7.89 -16.55 6.20
N ALA A 80 8.47 -15.46 5.69
CA ALA A 80 9.49 -15.54 4.65
C ALA A 80 10.74 -16.28 5.12
N ALA A 81 11.16 -16.03 6.37
CA ALA A 81 12.32 -16.71 6.96
C ALA A 81 12.09 -18.22 7.14
N ARG A 82 10.83 -18.66 7.27
CA ARG A 82 10.48 -20.09 7.32
C ARG A 82 10.39 -20.75 5.95
N GLY A 83 10.71 -20.02 4.88
CA GLY A 83 10.67 -20.52 3.53
C GLY A 83 9.33 -20.35 2.82
N GLU A 84 8.37 -19.65 3.41
CA GLU A 84 7.12 -19.34 2.73
C GLU A 84 7.36 -18.30 1.64
N GLU A 85 6.78 -18.53 0.48
CA GLU A 85 6.82 -17.58 -0.60
C GLU A 85 5.76 -16.51 -0.36
N ILE A 86 6.21 -15.26 -0.17
CA ILE A 86 5.31 -14.12 0.00
C ILE A 86 5.16 -13.43 -1.36
N PRO A 87 3.95 -13.41 -1.94
CA PRO A 87 3.77 -12.79 -3.25
C PRO A 87 3.92 -11.27 -3.21
N GLU A 88 4.32 -10.70 -4.32
CA GLU A 88 4.27 -9.25 -4.50
C GLU A 88 2.81 -8.80 -4.66
N PRO A 89 2.41 -7.63 -4.17
CA PRO A 89 3.25 -6.59 -3.54
C PRO A 89 3.46 -6.77 -2.03
N TRP A 90 2.94 -7.82 -1.44
CA TRP A 90 3.01 -8.06 0.01
C TRP A 90 4.44 -8.16 0.52
N ALA A 91 5.31 -8.82 -0.25
CA ALA A 91 6.72 -8.99 0.13
C ALA A 91 7.44 -7.65 0.21
N GLU A 92 7.28 -6.79 -0.78
CA GLU A 92 7.94 -5.49 -0.79
C GLU A 92 7.45 -4.58 0.33
N LEU A 93 6.15 -4.56 0.58
CA LEU A 93 5.60 -3.76 1.67
C LEU A 93 6.11 -4.23 3.03
N GLY A 94 6.22 -5.54 3.23
CA GLY A 94 6.73 -6.11 4.47
C GLY A 94 8.18 -5.75 4.76
N VAL A 95 8.98 -5.51 3.72
CA VAL A 95 10.37 -5.07 3.86
C VAL A 95 10.46 -3.57 4.15
N ARG A 96 9.57 -2.76 3.59
CA ARG A 96 9.65 -1.30 3.63
C ARG A 96 8.88 -0.65 4.77
N ALA A 97 7.88 -1.32 5.33
CA ALA A 97 6.98 -0.73 6.32
C ALA A 97 6.80 -1.65 7.52
N ASP A 98 6.59 -1.06 8.70
CA ASP A 98 6.33 -1.82 9.93
C ASP A 98 4.87 -2.23 10.06
N ASP A 99 3.95 -1.37 9.63
CA ASP A 99 2.53 -1.58 9.72
C ASP A 99 1.87 -1.45 8.35
N LEU A 100 0.98 -2.38 8.04
CA LEU A 100 0.19 -2.38 6.82
C LEU A 100 -1.28 -2.52 7.19
N ARG A 101 -2.11 -1.64 6.68
CA ARG A 101 -3.56 -1.73 6.83
C ARG A 101 -4.20 -2.03 5.49
N THR A 102 -5.14 -2.98 5.46
CA THR A 102 -5.74 -3.45 4.23
C THR A 102 -7.24 -3.53 4.33
N TRP A 103 -7.89 -3.37 3.17
CA TRP A 103 -9.33 -3.51 3.00
C TRP A 103 -9.59 -4.34 1.76
N HIS A 104 -10.67 -5.11 1.81
CA HIS A 104 -11.18 -5.82 0.64
C HIS A 104 -12.25 -4.95 -0.01
N GLU A 105 -11.99 -4.42 -1.19
CA GLU A 105 -12.92 -3.55 -1.90
C GLU A 105 -14.01 -4.42 -2.55
N PRO A 106 -15.30 -4.28 -2.15
CA PRO A 106 -16.33 -5.23 -2.56
C PRO A 106 -16.78 -5.10 -4.02
N GLY A 107 -16.59 -3.93 -4.63
CA GLY A 107 -17.02 -3.71 -6.00
C GLY A 107 -16.22 -4.49 -7.04
N THR A 108 -14.91 -4.60 -6.85
CA THR A 108 -14.01 -5.30 -7.76
C THR A 108 -13.37 -6.55 -7.17
N GLY A 109 -13.50 -6.75 -5.86
CA GLY A 109 -12.84 -7.84 -5.16
C GLY A 109 -11.35 -7.64 -4.96
N ARG A 110 -10.83 -6.45 -5.24
CA ARG A 110 -9.42 -6.14 -5.06
C ARG A 110 -9.11 -5.76 -3.62
N TRP A 111 -7.86 -5.94 -3.22
CA TRP A 111 -7.36 -5.51 -1.93
C TRP A 111 -6.70 -4.14 -2.06
N VAL A 112 -6.99 -3.27 -1.09
CA VAL A 112 -6.37 -1.95 -0.99
C VAL A 112 -5.55 -1.92 0.29
N GLY A 113 -4.30 -1.49 0.19
CA GLY A 113 -3.41 -1.39 1.34
C GLY A 113 -2.75 -0.02 1.40
N ILE A 114 -2.45 0.41 2.62
CA ILE A 114 -1.76 1.66 2.88
C ILE A 114 -0.71 1.46 3.96
N ALA A 115 0.46 2.06 3.78
CA ALA A 115 1.56 1.96 4.72
C ALA A 115 2.53 3.13 4.59
N VAL A 116 3.17 3.50 5.69
CA VAL A 116 4.31 4.43 5.67
C VAL A 116 5.59 3.60 5.61
N ALA A 117 6.35 3.79 4.53
CA ALA A 117 7.63 3.10 4.32
C ALA A 117 8.74 3.92 4.97
N ASP A 118 8.98 3.68 6.26
CA ASP A 118 9.97 4.40 7.05
C ASP A 118 10.96 3.47 7.78
N ARG A 119 10.99 2.21 7.37
CA ARG A 119 11.80 1.19 8.04
C ARG A 119 13.30 1.39 7.85
N ASP A 120 13.71 1.88 6.67
CA ASP A 120 15.10 2.19 6.39
C ASP A 120 15.40 3.62 6.86
N PRO A 121 16.23 3.79 7.93
CA PRO A 121 16.52 5.12 8.46
C PRO A 121 17.37 5.98 7.52
N GLU A 122 18.01 5.38 6.51
CA GLU A 122 18.84 6.10 5.55
C GLU A 122 18.04 6.54 4.32
N ALA A 123 16.84 6.01 4.12
CA ALA A 123 15.96 6.40 3.02
C ALA A 123 14.90 7.40 3.51
N ASP A 124 14.49 8.29 2.62
CA ASP A 124 13.37 9.19 2.91
C ASP A 124 12.08 8.38 3.06
N PRO A 125 11.26 8.62 4.08
CA PRO A 125 10.00 7.92 4.23
C PRO A 125 9.02 8.28 3.10
N GLU A 126 8.20 7.30 2.74
CA GLU A 126 7.19 7.44 1.70
C GLU A 126 5.86 6.87 2.17
N LEU A 127 4.75 7.50 1.76
CA LEU A 127 3.41 6.95 1.97
C LEU A 127 3.04 6.12 0.73
N LEU A 128 2.79 4.83 0.93
CA LEU A 128 2.53 3.89 -0.14
C LEU A 128 1.06 3.47 -0.17
N LEU A 129 0.50 3.39 -1.36
CA LEU A 129 -0.81 2.82 -1.64
C LEU A 129 -0.62 1.58 -2.51
N MET A 130 -1.23 0.48 -2.09
CA MET A 130 -1.23 -0.77 -2.84
C MET A 130 -2.64 -1.11 -3.29
N VAL A 131 -2.78 -1.58 -4.52
CA VAL A 131 -4.02 -2.21 -5.01
C VAL A 131 -3.63 -3.52 -5.67
N THR A 132 -4.25 -4.62 -5.25
CA THR A 132 -3.91 -5.95 -5.79
C THR A 132 -5.13 -6.87 -5.83
N ASP A 133 -5.13 -7.82 -6.76
CA ASP A 133 -6.11 -8.90 -6.79
C ASP A 133 -5.61 -10.15 -6.06
N ARG A 134 -4.40 -10.12 -5.52
CA ARG A 134 -3.82 -11.24 -4.77
C ARG A 134 -4.25 -11.19 -3.31
N ASP A 135 -4.71 -12.32 -2.81
CA ASP A 135 -5.10 -12.44 -1.42
C ASP A 135 -3.90 -12.23 -0.49
N PRO A 136 -4.13 -11.71 0.73
CA PRO A 136 -3.08 -11.64 1.75
C PRO A 136 -2.48 -13.02 2.03
N PRO A 137 -1.18 -13.07 2.30
CA PRO A 137 -0.54 -14.35 2.59
C PRO A 137 -0.97 -14.99 3.88
#